data_8ab1f6b38bd6caf01f2dac4f0553018a
#
_entry.id   8ab1f6b38bd6caf01f2dac4f0553018a
#
_cell.length_a   1.000
_cell.length_b   1.000
_cell.length_c   1.000
_cell.angle_alpha   90.00
_cell.angle_beta   90.00
_cell.angle_gamma   90.00
#
_symmetry.space_group_name_H-M   'P 1'
#
loop_
_entity.id
_entity.type
_entity.pdbx_description
1 polymer ?
#
loop_
_entity_poly.entity_id
_entity_poly.type
_entity_poly.pdbx_seq_one_letter_code
_entity_poly.pdbx_strand_id
1 'polypeptide(L)'
;EDDKTMSLGQMITIMGCGLVGSLAYTFSDTFWFSAVEGEVYAYSSLFTALVFWLILKWEEAADRPHADRWLVLIAYLMGLSIGVHLLNLSCIPAIVLVYSYKKFQNPTLFRAVVCQYVRYAV
;
A
#
# COMPACT_ATOMS: atom_id res chain seq x y z
N GLU A 1 -14.26 25.52 8.69
CA GLU A 1 -13.18 24.57 8.33
C GLU A 1 -12.41 24.28 9.61
N ASP A 2 -12.88 23.23 10.32
CA ASP A 2 -12.28 22.82 11.60
C ASP A 2 -10.90 22.24 11.30
N ASP A 3 -9.89 23.03 11.56
CA ASP A 3 -8.50 22.57 11.63
C ASP A 3 -8.39 21.64 12.86
N LYS A 4 -8.70 20.34 12.65
CA LYS A 4 -8.53 19.32 13.66
C LYS A 4 -7.05 19.09 13.90
N THR A 5 -6.43 19.99 14.64
CA THR A 5 -5.09 19.78 15.17
C THR A 5 -5.13 18.55 16.07
N MET A 6 -4.41 17.52 15.68
CA MET A 6 -4.33 16.28 16.46
C MET A 6 -3.77 16.60 17.85
N SER A 7 -4.43 16.11 18.89
CA SER A 7 -3.93 16.21 20.26
C SER A 7 -2.57 15.49 20.37
N LEU A 8 -1.67 16.03 21.18
CA LEU A 8 -0.37 15.40 21.46
C LEU A 8 -0.53 13.95 21.89
N GLY A 9 -1.55 13.62 22.69
CA GLY A 9 -1.84 12.25 23.10
C GLY A 9 -2.21 11.32 21.94
N GLN A 10 -3.02 11.80 20.99
CA GLN A 10 -3.36 11.04 19.79
C GLN A 10 -2.14 10.78 18.91
N MET A 11 -1.28 11.78 18.75
CA MET A 11 -0.05 11.67 17.97
C MET A 11 0.90 10.64 18.59
N ILE A 12 1.11 10.68 19.91
CA ILE A 12 1.95 9.70 20.62
C ILE A 12 1.36 8.29 20.50
N THR A 13 0.05 8.15 20.62
CA THR A 13 -0.61 6.85 20.49
C THR A 13 -0.42 6.26 19.10
N ILE A 14 -0.65 7.03 18.04
CA ILE A 14 -0.49 6.57 16.66
C ILE A 14 0.96 6.17 16.38
N MET A 15 1.92 7.01 16.78
CA MET A 15 3.35 6.74 16.62
C MET A 15 3.77 5.50 17.43
N GLY A 16 3.27 5.36 18.65
CA GLY A 16 3.55 4.21 19.52
C GLY A 16 3.00 2.91 18.94
N CYS A 17 1.77 2.90 18.46
CA CYS A 17 1.18 1.73 17.81
C CYS A 17 1.95 1.34 16.54
N GLY A 18 2.34 2.31 15.72
CA GLY A 18 3.15 2.08 14.53
C GLY A 18 4.52 1.49 14.87
N LEU A 19 5.18 2.00 15.91
CA LEU A 19 6.46 1.49 16.37
C LEU A 19 6.35 0.04 16.88
N VAL A 20 5.37 -0.24 17.74
CA VAL A 20 5.15 -1.59 18.27
C VAL A 20 4.81 -2.57 17.15
N GLY A 21 3.94 -2.19 16.21
CA GLY A 21 3.58 -3.04 15.07
C GLY A 21 4.78 -3.35 14.17
N SER A 22 5.61 -2.35 13.85
CA SER A 22 6.80 -2.55 13.02
C SER A 22 7.86 -3.42 13.70
N LEU A 23 8.08 -3.24 15.02
CA LEU A 23 8.97 -4.07 15.78
C LEU A 23 8.48 -5.52 15.88
N ALA A 24 7.20 -5.73 16.16
CA ALA A 24 6.60 -7.05 16.19
C ALA A 24 6.74 -7.79 14.86
N TYR A 25 6.54 -7.09 13.74
CA TYR A 25 6.75 -7.65 12.41
C TYR A 25 8.22 -7.99 12.17
N THR A 26 9.14 -7.07 12.46
CA THR A 26 10.59 -7.25 12.22
C THR A 26 11.16 -8.41 13.00
N PHE A 27 10.70 -8.62 14.24
CA PHE A 27 11.17 -9.70 15.11
C PHE A 27 10.27 -10.95 15.06
N SER A 28 9.33 -11.04 14.11
CA SER A 28 8.60 -12.28 13.88
C SER A 28 9.53 -13.34 13.29
N ASP A 29 9.40 -14.58 13.75
CA ASP A 29 10.21 -15.71 13.27
C ASP A 29 10.15 -15.84 11.74
N THR A 30 8.97 -15.73 11.16
CA THR A 30 8.76 -15.84 9.72
C THR A 30 9.53 -14.79 8.93
N PHE A 31 9.48 -13.52 9.38
CA PHE A 31 10.20 -12.45 8.70
C PHE A 31 11.71 -12.58 8.89
N TRP A 32 12.14 -12.94 10.11
CA TRP A 32 13.55 -13.13 10.44
C TRP A 32 14.17 -14.24 9.58
N PHE A 33 13.53 -15.40 9.50
CA PHE A 33 13.99 -16.50 8.64
C PHE A 33 14.08 -16.06 7.18
N SER A 34 13.04 -15.43 6.63
CA SER A 34 13.04 -14.94 5.25
C SER A 34 14.14 -13.90 4.98
N ALA A 35 14.53 -13.11 5.98
CA ALA A 35 15.56 -12.11 5.83
C ALA A 35 16.98 -12.73 5.87
N VAL A 36 17.17 -13.78 6.68
CA VAL A 36 18.49 -14.41 6.92
C VAL A 36 18.81 -15.43 5.83
N GLU A 37 17.81 -16.13 5.28
CA GLU A 37 18.01 -17.16 4.24
C GLU A 37 18.48 -16.58 2.89
N GLY A 38 18.61 -15.25 2.76
CA GLY A 38 19.08 -14.61 1.53
C GLY A 38 18.08 -14.73 0.36
N GLU A 39 16.85 -15.12 0.65
CA GLU A 39 15.79 -15.19 -0.34
C GLU A 39 15.22 -13.81 -0.67
N VAL A 40 14.64 -13.69 -1.85
CA VAL A 40 14.05 -12.45 -2.38
C VAL A 40 12.80 -11.97 -1.62
N TYR A 41 12.29 -12.75 -0.67
CA TYR A 41 11.03 -12.46 0.03
C TYR A 41 11.09 -11.21 0.92
N ALA A 42 12.18 -11.00 1.66
CA ALA A 42 12.35 -9.80 2.49
C ALA A 42 12.41 -8.54 1.61
N TYR A 43 13.09 -8.63 0.48
CA TYR A 43 13.19 -7.54 -0.49
C TYR A 43 11.86 -7.28 -1.21
N SER A 44 11.13 -8.34 -1.54
CA SER A 44 9.78 -8.26 -2.08
C SER A 44 8.80 -7.58 -1.12
N SER A 45 8.86 -7.92 0.17
CA SER A 45 8.01 -7.29 1.19
C SER A 45 8.29 -5.80 1.37
N LEU A 46 9.55 -5.37 1.21
CA LEU A 46 9.92 -3.96 1.19
C LEU A 46 9.25 -3.22 0.03
N PHE A 47 9.29 -3.78 -1.20
CA PHE A 47 8.62 -3.17 -2.34
C PHE A 47 7.11 -3.08 -2.15
N THR A 48 6.50 -4.14 -1.62
CA THR A 48 5.06 -4.15 -1.31
C THR A 48 4.70 -3.05 -0.32
N ALA A 49 5.43 -2.91 0.78
CA ALA A 49 5.20 -1.87 1.78
C ALA A 49 5.38 -0.47 1.20
N LEU A 50 6.39 -0.27 0.34
CA LEU A 50 6.70 1.00 -0.29
C LEU A 50 5.61 1.41 -1.29
N VAL A 51 5.13 0.48 -2.11
CA VAL A 51 4.02 0.71 -3.04
C VAL A 51 2.74 1.05 -2.27
N PHE A 52 2.47 0.34 -1.18
CA PHE A 52 1.30 0.62 -0.33
C PHE A 52 1.38 2.01 0.30
N TRP A 53 2.54 2.40 0.80
CA TRP A 53 2.77 3.74 1.32
C TRP A 53 2.57 4.83 0.26
N LEU A 54 3.07 4.60 -0.96
CA LEU A 54 2.93 5.54 -2.06
C LEU A 54 1.49 5.71 -2.52
N ILE A 55 0.68 4.64 -2.53
CA ILE A 55 -0.74 4.78 -2.93
C ILE A 55 -1.52 5.60 -1.90
N LEU A 56 -1.20 5.46 -0.60
CA LEU A 56 -1.78 6.31 0.44
C LEU A 56 -1.36 7.78 0.29
N LYS A 57 -0.09 8.02 -0.05
CA LYS A 57 0.40 9.38 -0.36
C LYS A 57 -0.25 9.99 -1.59
N TRP A 58 -0.49 9.18 -2.61
CA TRP A 58 -1.24 9.61 -3.78
C TRP A 58 -2.69 9.96 -3.40
N GLU A 59 -3.35 9.16 -2.57
CA GLU A 59 -4.72 9.42 -2.11
C GLU A 59 -4.84 10.78 -1.41
N GLU A 60 -3.90 11.12 -0.52
CA GLU A 60 -3.82 12.44 0.14
C GLU A 60 -3.59 13.59 -0.85
N ALA A 61 -2.86 13.33 -1.93
CA ALA A 61 -2.48 14.33 -2.92
C ALA A 61 -3.39 14.34 -4.15
N ALA A 62 -4.38 13.45 -4.25
CA ALA A 62 -5.17 13.20 -5.46
C ALA A 62 -5.89 14.46 -6.00
N ASP A 63 -6.27 15.37 -5.10
CA ASP A 63 -6.96 16.62 -5.45
C ASP A 63 -6.00 17.78 -5.78
N ARG A 64 -4.67 17.54 -5.72
CA ARG A 64 -3.66 18.56 -6.03
C ARG A 64 -3.21 18.48 -7.50
N PRO A 65 -2.77 19.60 -8.10
CA PRO A 65 -2.16 19.57 -9.42
C PRO A 65 -0.90 18.70 -9.38
N HIS A 66 -0.72 17.86 -10.39
CA HIS A 66 0.41 16.94 -10.55
C HIS A 66 0.38 15.68 -9.64
N ALA A 67 -0.77 15.29 -9.13
CA ALA A 67 -0.93 14.04 -8.38
C ALA A 67 -0.52 12.80 -9.21
N ASP A 68 -0.66 12.86 -10.53
CA ASP A 68 -0.33 11.76 -11.45
C ASP A 68 1.16 11.34 -11.38
N ARG A 69 2.05 12.19 -10.89
CA ARG A 69 3.47 11.84 -10.69
C ARG A 69 3.65 10.67 -9.71
N TRP A 70 2.79 10.58 -8.71
CA TRP A 70 2.81 9.47 -7.76
C TRP A 70 2.42 8.15 -8.42
N LEU A 71 1.45 8.17 -9.34
CA LEU A 71 1.04 6.98 -10.09
C LEU A 71 2.15 6.49 -11.01
N VAL A 72 2.87 7.41 -11.67
CA VAL A 72 4.04 7.06 -12.50
C VAL A 72 5.14 6.42 -11.65
N LEU A 73 5.40 6.97 -10.44
CA LEU A 73 6.37 6.39 -9.52
C LEU A 73 5.95 4.99 -9.03
N ILE A 74 4.67 4.81 -8.72
CA ILE A 74 4.11 3.49 -8.34
C ILE A 74 4.29 2.49 -9.48
N ALA A 75 3.95 2.87 -10.72
CA ALA A 75 4.12 2.01 -11.89
C ALA A 75 5.60 1.63 -12.12
N TYR A 76 6.51 2.57 -11.95
CA TYR A 76 7.95 2.32 -12.06
C TYR A 76 8.45 1.33 -11.00
N LEU A 77 8.08 1.53 -9.73
CA LEU A 77 8.46 0.63 -8.64
C LEU A 77 7.82 -0.76 -8.79
N MET A 78 6.59 -0.83 -9.27
CA MET A 78 5.95 -2.10 -9.61
C MET A 78 6.73 -2.84 -10.71
N GLY A 79 7.16 -2.13 -11.76
CA GLY A 79 8.00 -2.70 -12.81
C GLY A 79 9.31 -3.25 -12.28
N LEU A 80 10.00 -2.53 -11.38
CA LEU A 80 11.21 -3.01 -10.72
C LEU A 80 10.93 -4.22 -9.84
N SER A 81 9.82 -4.23 -9.10
CA SER A 81 9.48 -5.30 -8.17
C SER A 81 9.15 -6.62 -8.86
N ILE A 82 8.62 -6.59 -10.08
CA ILE A 82 8.38 -7.79 -10.90
C ILE A 82 9.71 -8.49 -11.21
N GLY A 83 10.79 -7.74 -11.45
CA GLY A 83 12.12 -8.30 -11.64
C GLY A 83 12.68 -9.02 -10.40
N VAL A 84 12.19 -8.68 -9.22
CA VAL A 84 12.58 -9.31 -7.96
C VAL A 84 11.72 -10.54 -7.67
N HIS A 85 10.40 -10.37 -7.68
CA HIS A 85 9.46 -11.47 -7.40
C HIS A 85 8.10 -11.24 -8.05
N LEU A 86 7.62 -12.23 -8.79
CA LEU A 86 6.36 -12.15 -9.53
C LEU A 86 5.12 -11.97 -8.60
N LEU A 87 5.23 -12.40 -7.35
CA LEU A 87 4.15 -12.28 -6.36
C LEU A 87 3.74 -10.82 -6.09
N ASN A 88 4.64 -9.86 -6.35
CA ASN A 88 4.35 -8.43 -6.19
C ASN A 88 3.24 -7.93 -7.14
N LEU A 89 2.93 -8.67 -8.20
CA LEU A 89 1.77 -8.41 -9.05
C LEU A 89 0.44 -8.45 -8.29
N SER A 90 0.38 -9.17 -7.15
CA SER A 90 -0.81 -9.23 -6.31
C SER A 90 -1.20 -7.88 -5.68
N CYS A 91 -0.28 -6.89 -5.68
CA CYS A 91 -0.57 -5.53 -5.23
C CYS A 91 -1.41 -4.73 -6.24
N ILE A 92 -1.41 -5.11 -7.53
CA ILE A 92 -2.14 -4.38 -8.58
C ILE A 92 -3.63 -4.25 -8.28
N PRO A 93 -4.35 -5.30 -7.88
CA PRO A 93 -5.77 -5.18 -7.52
C PRO A 93 -6.03 -4.17 -6.42
N ALA A 94 -5.19 -4.14 -5.39
CA ALA A 94 -5.34 -3.19 -4.28
C ALA A 94 -5.14 -1.75 -4.75
N ILE A 95 -4.13 -1.50 -5.59
CA ILE A 95 -3.87 -0.18 -6.20
C ILE A 95 -5.07 0.26 -7.04
N VAL A 96 -5.59 -0.63 -7.90
CA VAL A 96 -6.76 -0.35 -8.75
C VAL A 96 -8.00 -0.04 -7.90
N LEU A 97 -8.20 -0.76 -6.80
CA LEU A 97 -9.32 -0.51 -5.89
C LEU A 97 -9.24 0.87 -5.24
N VAL A 98 -8.09 1.24 -4.69
CA VAL A 98 -7.87 2.57 -4.06
C VAL A 98 -8.06 3.67 -5.10
N TYR A 99 -7.47 3.52 -6.29
CA TYR A 99 -7.61 4.47 -7.39
C TYR A 99 -9.07 4.64 -7.82
N SER A 100 -9.79 3.53 -8.03
CA SER A 100 -11.19 3.55 -8.45
C SER A 100 -12.09 4.19 -7.39
N TYR A 101 -11.87 3.87 -6.12
CA TYR A 101 -12.63 4.47 -5.01
C TYR A 101 -12.46 5.98 -4.96
N LYS A 102 -11.22 6.46 -5.08
CA LYS A 102 -10.92 7.89 -5.02
C LYS A 102 -11.40 8.66 -6.25
N LYS A 103 -11.20 8.11 -7.44
CA LYS A 103 -11.49 8.81 -8.71
C LYS A 103 -12.98 8.84 -9.07
N PHE A 104 -13.68 7.75 -8.82
CA PHE A 104 -15.05 7.61 -9.32
C PHE A 104 -16.12 7.92 -8.29
N GLN A 105 -15.81 7.97 -7.00
CA GLN A 105 -16.75 8.22 -5.89
C GLN A 105 -18.09 7.48 -6.00
N ASN A 106 -18.15 6.46 -6.84
CA ASN A 106 -19.38 5.78 -7.23
C ASN A 106 -19.35 4.35 -6.63
N PRO A 107 -20.16 4.07 -5.61
CA PRO A 107 -20.16 2.77 -4.94
C PRO A 107 -20.54 1.61 -5.87
N THR A 108 -21.23 1.89 -6.98
CA THR A 108 -21.64 0.90 -7.97
C THR A 108 -20.46 0.37 -8.79
N LEU A 109 -19.52 1.23 -9.18
CA LEU A 109 -18.32 0.83 -9.92
C LEU A 109 -17.36 0.04 -9.03
N PHE A 110 -17.21 0.47 -7.77
CA PHE A 110 -16.43 -0.28 -6.78
C PHE A 110 -16.95 -1.72 -6.63
N ARG A 111 -18.27 -1.87 -6.46
CA ARG A 111 -18.91 -3.19 -6.38
C ARG A 111 -18.71 -4.02 -7.66
N ALA A 112 -18.82 -3.40 -8.83
CA ALA A 112 -18.61 -4.08 -10.10
C ALA A 112 -17.18 -4.60 -10.25
N VAL A 113 -16.18 -3.78 -9.93
CA VAL A 113 -14.75 -4.17 -9.99
C VAL A 113 -14.44 -5.29 -9.00
N VAL A 114 -14.93 -5.18 -7.74
CA VAL A 114 -14.74 -6.23 -6.72
C VAL A 114 -15.43 -7.53 -7.15
N CYS A 115 -16.69 -7.48 -7.59
CA CYS A 115 -17.42 -8.67 -8.04
C CYS A 115 -16.76 -9.32 -9.27
N GLN A 116 -16.26 -8.52 -10.20
CA GLN A 116 -15.55 -9.02 -11.37
C GLN A 116 -14.24 -9.69 -10.99
N TYR A 117 -13.49 -9.08 -10.06
CA TYR A 117 -12.22 -9.65 -9.60
C TYR A 117 -12.43 -10.97 -8.82
N VAL A 118 -13.41 -11.02 -7.93
CA VAL A 118 -13.77 -12.23 -7.18
C VAL A 118 -14.23 -13.35 -8.14
N ARG A 119 -14.94 -13.02 -9.22
CA ARG A 119 -15.39 -13.99 -10.22
C ARG A 119 -14.24 -14.62 -11.01
N TYR A 120 -13.13 -13.90 -11.20
CA TYR A 120 -11.95 -14.44 -11.92
C TYR A 120 -10.92 -15.10 -10.99
N ALA A 121 -11.02 -14.89 -9.67
CA ALA A 121 -10.12 -15.47 -8.68
C ALA A 121 -10.59 -16.83 -8.14
N VAL A 122 -11.84 -17.22 -8.46
CA VAL A 122 -12.46 -18.52 -8.15
C VAL A 122 -12.60 -19.34 -9.43
#